data_fb4c0adcceca7dc6dbfe3e003fdb13dc
#
_entry.id   fb4c0adcceca7dc6dbfe3e003fdb13dc
#
_cell.length_a   1.000
_cell.length_b   1.000
_cell.length_c   1.000
_cell.angle_alpha   90.00
_cell.angle_beta   90.00
_cell.angle_gamma   90.00
#
_symmetry.space_group_name_H-M   'P 1'
#
loop_
_entity.id
_entity.type
_entity.pdbx_description
1 polymer ?
#
loop_
_entity_poly.entity_id
_entity_poly.type
_entity_poly.pdbx_seq_one_letter_code
_entity_poly.pdbx_strand_id
1 'polypeptide(L)'
;AKIMKEYDMHLADSTLHLKEKILQPLAASSRTVKAERQKLESLAKKETTYNVQGRTYKMKASELLNSARVINGRYSYDDTGLRKKIDEINAAQSTLSKPLSFKTTGGSTVSVPAGTYGWEIGKDDAVDSIETAWQKGTREINAEKDIYGKGYYTYGTGYATTQNGGIGGTYAEVSISEQKVWLYRNGQQVYSADCVTGKQS
;
A
#
# COMPACT_ATOMS: atom_id res chain seq x y z
N ALA A 1 -45.45 1.26 11.36
CA ALA A 1 -44.90 2.47 10.76
C ALA A 1 -44.08 3.30 11.78
N LYS A 2 -44.58 3.46 13.00
CA LYS A 2 -43.91 4.21 14.07
C LYS A 2 -42.62 3.50 14.57
N ILE A 3 -42.71 2.17 14.71
CA ILE A 3 -41.57 1.32 15.13
C ILE A 3 -40.47 1.30 14.07
N MET A 4 -40.82 1.27 12.79
CA MET A 4 -39.85 1.32 11.69
C MET A 4 -39.09 2.68 11.62
N LYS A 5 -39.81 3.80 11.85
CA LYS A 5 -39.19 5.13 11.92
C LYS A 5 -38.20 5.28 13.09
N GLU A 6 -38.52 4.69 14.25
CA GLU A 6 -37.62 4.68 15.40
C GLU A 6 -36.39 3.81 15.12
N TYR A 7 -36.55 2.68 14.42
CA TYR A 7 -35.44 1.79 14.06
C TYR A 7 -34.51 2.42 13.02
N ASP A 8 -35.08 3.10 12.02
CA ASP A 8 -34.30 3.83 11.00
C ASP A 8 -33.54 5.03 11.60
N MET A 9 -34.16 5.72 12.58
CA MET A 9 -33.48 6.80 13.31
C MET A 9 -32.33 6.28 14.18
N HIS A 10 -32.46 5.11 14.80
CA HIS A 10 -31.41 4.51 15.60
C HIS A 10 -30.24 4.00 14.75
N LEU A 11 -30.48 3.51 13.53
CA LEU A 11 -29.43 3.14 12.57
C LEU A 11 -28.67 4.38 12.04
N ALA A 12 -29.37 5.48 11.82
CA ALA A 12 -28.74 6.74 11.41
C ALA A 12 -27.86 7.32 12.53
N ASP A 13 -28.26 7.16 13.79
CA ASP A 13 -27.51 7.65 14.95
C ASP A 13 -26.23 6.87 15.25
N SER A 14 -26.10 5.64 14.78
CA SER A 14 -24.91 4.82 14.97
C SER A 14 -23.86 5.04 13.87
N THR A 15 -24.12 5.92 12.90
CA THR A 15 -23.17 6.27 11.84
C THR A 15 -22.30 7.45 12.27
N LEU A 16 -21.00 7.25 12.34
CA LEU A 16 -20.02 8.28 12.64
C LEU A 16 -19.36 8.80 11.34
N HIS A 17 -19.57 10.07 11.02
CA HIS A 17 -18.83 10.74 9.95
C HIS A 17 -17.47 11.17 10.49
N LEU A 18 -16.43 10.39 10.19
CA LEU A 18 -15.10 10.58 10.77
C LEU A 18 -14.37 11.86 10.30
N LYS A 19 -14.82 12.45 9.19
CA LYS A 19 -14.31 13.73 8.69
C LYS A 19 -14.96 14.95 9.31
N GLU A 20 -16.15 14.81 9.86
CA GLU A 20 -16.87 15.91 10.51
C GLU A 20 -16.83 15.75 12.02
N LYS A 21 -16.21 16.72 12.71
CA LYS A 21 -16.12 16.76 14.19
C LYS A 21 -17.46 16.99 14.91
N ILE A 22 -18.58 16.90 14.23
CA ILE A 22 -19.87 17.25 14.82
C ILE A 22 -20.64 15.96 15.15
N LEU A 23 -20.39 15.44 16.33
CA LEU A 23 -21.29 14.50 17.00
C LEU A 23 -22.38 15.33 17.67
N GLN A 24 -23.53 15.49 17.04
CA GLN A 24 -24.72 15.91 17.77
C GLN A 24 -25.25 14.70 18.55
N PRO A 25 -25.36 14.78 19.88
CA PRO A 25 -25.91 13.71 20.67
C PRO A 25 -27.42 13.68 20.49
N LEU A 26 -27.90 12.85 19.60
CA LEU A 26 -29.31 12.42 19.69
C LEU A 26 -29.46 11.58 20.96
N ALA A 27 -30.57 11.71 21.63
CA ALA A 27 -30.84 11.14 22.95
C ALA A 27 -30.84 9.57 22.92
N ALA A 28 -29.68 9.02 22.82
CA ALA A 28 -29.43 7.58 22.84
C ALA A 28 -29.43 7.09 24.28
N SER A 29 -30.63 6.81 24.82
CA SER A 29 -30.78 6.27 26.18
C SER A 29 -30.49 4.77 26.27
N SER A 30 -30.35 4.06 25.15
CA SER A 30 -30.11 2.62 25.19
C SER A 30 -28.63 2.29 25.49
N ARG A 31 -28.42 1.29 26.33
CA ARG A 31 -27.10 0.77 26.69
C ARG A 31 -26.31 0.34 25.46
N THR A 32 -26.99 -0.17 24.45
CA THR A 32 -26.40 -0.63 23.17
C THR A 32 -25.82 0.53 22.37
N VAL A 33 -26.58 1.61 22.19
CA VAL A 33 -26.13 2.80 21.43
C VAL A 33 -24.93 3.46 22.09
N LYS A 34 -24.91 3.54 23.42
CA LYS A 34 -23.75 4.05 24.16
C LYS A 34 -22.51 3.19 23.92
N ALA A 35 -22.65 1.86 23.93
CA ALA A 35 -21.54 0.94 23.71
C ALA A 35 -21.02 1.03 22.26
N GLU A 36 -21.90 1.13 21.27
CA GLU A 36 -21.52 1.29 19.86
C GLU A 36 -20.82 2.63 19.62
N ARG A 37 -21.33 3.72 20.19
CA ARG A 37 -20.68 5.02 20.14
C ARG A 37 -19.27 4.97 20.73
N GLN A 38 -19.09 4.36 21.90
CA GLN A 38 -17.75 4.22 22.49
C GLN A 38 -16.79 3.44 21.60
N LYS A 39 -17.26 2.40 20.91
CA LYS A 39 -16.46 1.65 19.94
C LYS A 39 -16.05 2.55 18.77
N LEU A 40 -16.97 3.32 18.18
CA LEU A 40 -16.67 4.24 17.07
C LEU A 40 -15.71 5.36 17.50
N GLU A 41 -15.89 5.94 18.68
CA GLU A 41 -14.96 6.92 19.25
C GLU A 41 -13.57 6.32 19.49
N SER A 42 -13.50 5.06 19.91
CA SER A 42 -12.24 4.33 20.05
C SER A 42 -11.59 4.10 18.70
N LEU A 43 -12.35 3.71 17.68
CA LEU A 43 -11.84 3.54 16.31
C LEU A 43 -11.29 4.85 15.75
N ALA A 44 -12.01 5.95 15.91
CA ALA A 44 -11.59 7.27 15.42
C ALA A 44 -10.23 7.72 15.97
N LYS A 45 -9.85 7.23 17.16
CA LYS A 45 -8.55 7.51 17.79
C LYS A 45 -7.44 6.56 17.34
N LYS A 46 -7.75 5.54 16.53
CA LYS A 46 -6.75 4.57 16.07
C LYS A 46 -5.83 5.19 15.03
N GLU A 47 -4.56 4.96 15.23
CA GLU A 47 -3.49 5.31 14.31
C GLU A 47 -2.51 4.14 14.26
N THR A 48 -2.03 3.85 13.07
CA THR A 48 -0.91 2.94 12.85
C THR A 48 0.10 3.56 11.89
N THR A 49 1.34 3.21 12.06
CA THR A 49 2.44 3.58 11.17
C THR A 49 2.60 2.47 10.14
N TYR A 50 2.50 2.80 8.86
CA TYR A 50 2.66 1.89 7.73
C TYR A 50 4.00 2.14 7.06
N ASN A 51 4.94 1.19 7.17
CA ASN A 51 6.28 1.29 6.62
C ASN A 51 6.34 0.63 5.26
N VAL A 52 6.71 1.42 4.24
CA VAL A 52 6.77 0.98 2.84
C VAL A 52 8.14 1.32 2.28
N GLN A 53 9.00 0.33 2.08
CA GLN A 53 10.29 0.49 1.42
C GLN A 53 11.12 1.68 1.95
N GLY A 54 11.28 1.73 3.27
CA GLY A 54 12.05 2.78 3.95
C GLY A 54 11.33 4.12 4.13
N ARG A 55 10.09 4.24 3.69
CA ARG A 55 9.23 5.41 3.96
C ARG A 55 8.14 5.03 4.94
N THR A 56 7.76 6.00 5.74
CA THR A 56 6.80 5.84 6.84
C THR A 56 5.56 6.69 6.58
N TYR A 57 4.38 6.07 6.71
CA TYR A 57 3.09 6.73 6.53
C TYR A 57 2.24 6.56 7.78
N LYS A 58 1.68 7.65 8.27
CA LYS A 58 0.72 7.63 9.36
C LYS A 58 -0.67 7.36 8.81
N MET A 59 -1.30 6.30 9.30
CA MET A 59 -2.63 5.87 8.91
C MET A 59 -3.59 6.06 10.08
N LYS A 60 -4.32 7.18 10.07
CA LYS A 60 -5.30 7.51 11.09
C LYS A 60 -6.70 7.17 10.62
N ALA A 61 -7.43 6.39 11.38
CA ALA A 61 -8.78 5.97 11.02
C ALA A 61 -9.72 7.17 10.82
N SER A 62 -9.58 8.22 11.65
CA SER A 62 -10.40 9.44 11.53
C SER A 62 -10.15 10.28 10.28
N GLU A 63 -9.03 10.09 9.60
CA GLU A 63 -8.66 10.82 8.39
C GLU A 63 -8.94 10.01 7.13
N LEU A 64 -8.87 8.68 7.22
CA LEU A 64 -8.88 7.77 6.08
C LEU A 64 -10.19 7.00 5.89
N LEU A 65 -11.04 6.93 6.92
CA LEU A 65 -12.39 6.39 6.82
C LEU A 65 -13.39 7.51 6.60
N ASN A 66 -14.23 7.41 5.57
CA ASN A 66 -15.29 8.40 5.33
C ASN A 66 -16.44 8.24 6.33
N SER A 67 -16.78 6.99 6.63
CA SER A 67 -17.78 6.65 7.67
C SER A 67 -17.47 5.29 8.28
N ALA A 68 -17.96 5.07 9.49
CA ALA A 68 -17.92 3.78 10.14
C ALA A 68 -19.22 3.51 10.90
N ARG A 69 -19.61 2.25 10.96
CA ARG A 69 -20.80 1.78 11.69
C ARG A 69 -20.43 0.54 12.50
N VAL A 70 -21.21 0.28 13.53
CA VAL A 70 -21.16 -1.00 14.23
C VAL A 70 -22.44 -1.75 13.92
N ILE A 71 -22.33 -2.92 13.29
CA ILE A 71 -23.46 -3.79 12.95
C ILE A 71 -23.22 -5.15 13.60
N ASN A 72 -24.13 -5.57 14.45
CA ASN A 72 -23.99 -6.84 15.20
C ASN A 72 -22.64 -6.98 15.91
N GLY A 73 -22.15 -5.88 16.49
CA GLY A 73 -20.88 -5.83 17.21
C GLY A 73 -19.62 -5.81 16.34
N ARG A 74 -19.75 -5.82 15.01
CA ARG A 74 -18.65 -5.73 14.05
C ARG A 74 -18.62 -4.35 13.40
N TYR A 75 -17.41 -3.88 13.06
CA TYR A 75 -17.26 -2.66 12.29
C TYR A 75 -17.59 -2.89 10.81
N SER A 76 -18.23 -1.90 10.20
CA SER A 76 -18.39 -1.76 8.75
C SER A 76 -17.91 -0.36 8.39
N TYR A 77 -17.02 -0.25 7.40
CA TYR A 77 -16.36 1.00 7.03
C TYR A 77 -16.72 1.44 5.61
N ASP A 78 -16.64 2.74 5.36
CA ASP A 78 -16.36 3.30 4.06
C ASP A 78 -14.85 3.60 4.00
N ASP A 79 -14.09 2.70 3.39
CA ASP A 79 -12.63 2.71 3.29
C ASP A 79 -12.10 3.45 2.06
N THR A 80 -12.96 4.16 1.32
CA THR A 80 -12.60 4.88 0.08
C THR A 80 -11.42 5.83 0.30
N GLY A 81 -11.37 6.52 1.43
CA GLY A 81 -10.25 7.41 1.77
C GLY A 81 -8.95 6.65 2.01
N LEU A 82 -9.02 5.47 2.65
CA LEU A 82 -7.85 4.61 2.86
C LEU A 82 -7.34 4.06 1.52
N ARG A 83 -8.23 3.56 0.65
CA ARG A 83 -7.89 3.10 -0.70
C ARG A 83 -7.20 4.18 -1.52
N LYS A 84 -7.74 5.40 -1.48
CA LYS A 84 -7.11 6.55 -2.13
C LYS A 84 -5.72 6.83 -1.58
N LYS A 85 -5.52 6.68 -0.27
CA LYS A 85 -4.20 6.85 0.34
C LYS A 85 -3.18 5.82 -0.14
N ILE A 86 -3.60 4.57 -0.31
CA ILE A 86 -2.73 3.53 -0.90
C ILE A 86 -2.40 3.85 -2.37
N ASP A 87 -3.35 4.35 -3.16
CA ASP A 87 -3.08 4.80 -4.53
C ASP A 87 -2.06 5.93 -4.58
N GLU A 88 -2.14 6.90 -3.67
CA GLU A 88 -1.17 7.99 -3.54
C GLU A 88 0.24 7.47 -3.21
N ILE A 89 0.35 6.48 -2.33
CA ILE A 89 1.62 5.84 -1.97
C ILE A 89 2.19 5.08 -3.18
N ASN A 90 1.37 4.32 -3.88
CA ASN A 90 1.78 3.61 -5.10
C ASN A 90 2.21 4.60 -6.20
N ALA A 91 1.47 5.69 -6.40
CA ALA A 91 1.86 6.73 -7.34
C ALA A 91 3.24 7.31 -7.02
N ALA A 92 3.53 7.53 -5.73
CA ALA A 92 4.74 8.17 -5.26
C ALA A 92 5.98 7.28 -5.29
N GLN A 93 5.86 5.96 -5.15
CA GLN A 93 7.05 5.12 -4.98
C GLN A 93 7.00 3.72 -5.59
N SER A 94 5.85 3.21 -6.05
CA SER A 94 5.84 1.92 -6.74
C SER A 94 6.66 1.99 -8.03
N THR A 95 7.20 0.86 -8.46
CA THR A 95 8.02 0.76 -9.68
C THR A 95 7.40 -0.12 -10.74
N LEU A 96 6.37 -0.90 -10.38
CA LEU A 96 5.69 -1.78 -11.33
C LEU A 96 5.05 -0.96 -12.46
N SER A 97 5.25 -1.40 -13.69
CA SER A 97 4.75 -0.74 -14.90
C SER A 97 5.21 0.72 -15.09
N LYS A 98 6.35 1.08 -14.48
CA LYS A 98 6.98 2.39 -14.67
C LYS A 98 8.33 2.25 -15.37
N PRO A 99 8.77 3.26 -16.15
CA PRO A 99 10.11 3.25 -16.69
C PRO A 99 11.16 3.32 -15.57
N LEU A 100 12.26 2.61 -15.75
CA LEU A 100 13.36 2.57 -14.79
C LEU A 100 14.56 3.35 -15.33
N SER A 101 15.22 4.10 -14.46
CA SER A 101 16.50 4.74 -14.77
C SER A 101 17.62 3.77 -14.43
N PHE A 102 18.40 3.38 -15.43
CA PHE A 102 19.49 2.42 -15.29
C PHE A 102 20.82 3.06 -15.66
N LYS A 103 21.81 2.96 -14.76
CA LYS A 103 23.17 3.39 -15.04
C LYS A 103 23.94 2.22 -15.64
N THR A 104 24.32 2.36 -16.89
CA THR A 104 25.06 1.33 -17.64
C THR A 104 26.51 1.17 -17.15
N THR A 105 27.12 0.05 -17.49
CA THR A 105 28.57 -0.22 -17.29
C THR A 105 29.43 0.85 -17.96
N GLY A 106 29.02 1.36 -19.11
CA GLY A 106 29.72 2.45 -19.81
C GLY A 106 29.52 3.84 -19.16
N GLY A 107 28.80 3.93 -18.04
CA GLY A 107 28.60 5.17 -17.26
C GLY A 107 27.43 6.03 -17.73
N SER A 108 26.78 5.71 -18.82
CA SER A 108 25.59 6.40 -19.30
C SER A 108 24.36 6.03 -18.49
N THR A 109 23.39 6.95 -18.40
CA THR A 109 22.08 6.64 -17.82
C THR A 109 21.07 6.46 -18.94
N VAL A 110 20.41 5.30 -18.96
CA VAL A 110 19.38 4.97 -19.93
C VAL A 110 18.05 4.80 -19.25
N SER A 111 16.98 5.12 -19.96
CA SER A 111 15.62 4.82 -19.51
C SER A 111 15.22 3.45 -20.06
N VAL A 112 15.00 2.50 -19.15
CA VAL A 112 14.42 1.21 -19.50
C VAL A 112 12.90 1.39 -19.57
N PRO A 113 12.26 1.07 -20.70
CA PRO A 113 10.81 1.23 -20.84
C PRO A 113 10.03 0.48 -19.76
N ALA A 114 8.85 0.97 -19.46
CA ALA A 114 7.92 0.29 -18.57
C ALA A 114 7.63 -1.13 -19.07
N GLY A 115 7.67 -2.08 -18.15
CA GLY A 115 7.45 -3.49 -18.42
C GLY A 115 6.74 -4.17 -17.24
N THR A 116 6.94 -5.47 -17.12
CA THR A 116 6.35 -6.27 -16.04
C THR A 116 7.23 -6.35 -14.79
N TYR A 117 8.40 -5.73 -14.83
CA TYR A 117 9.32 -5.67 -13.71
C TYR A 117 8.94 -4.55 -12.75
N GLY A 118 9.10 -4.80 -11.46
CA GLY A 118 8.85 -3.81 -10.42
C GLY A 118 7.92 -4.31 -9.34
N TRP A 119 7.52 -3.42 -8.44
CA TRP A 119 6.66 -3.70 -7.32
C TRP A 119 5.56 -2.64 -7.16
N GLU A 120 4.47 -3.03 -6.54
CA GLU A 120 3.43 -2.13 -6.03
C GLU A 120 2.77 -2.73 -4.79
N ILE A 121 2.07 -1.90 -4.03
CA ILE A 121 1.27 -2.34 -2.90
C ILE A 121 -0.05 -2.89 -3.43
N GLY A 122 -0.40 -4.12 -3.03
CA GLY A 122 -1.73 -4.69 -3.21
C GLY A 122 -2.75 -3.91 -2.38
N LYS A 123 -3.69 -3.27 -3.07
CA LYS A 123 -4.62 -2.35 -2.41
C LYS A 123 -5.46 -3.04 -1.35
N ASP A 124 -6.02 -4.20 -1.68
CA ASP A 124 -6.89 -4.94 -0.76
C ASP A 124 -6.10 -5.48 0.43
N ASP A 125 -4.91 -6.02 0.20
CA ASP A 125 -4.05 -6.54 1.27
C ASP A 125 -3.60 -5.43 2.23
N ALA A 126 -3.24 -4.26 1.71
CA ALA A 126 -2.86 -3.10 2.52
C ALA A 126 -4.03 -2.58 3.36
N VAL A 127 -5.24 -2.53 2.78
CA VAL A 127 -6.46 -2.15 3.50
C VAL A 127 -6.70 -3.12 4.64
N ASP A 128 -6.69 -4.43 4.38
CA ASP A 128 -6.89 -5.46 5.39
C ASP A 128 -5.83 -5.42 6.50
N SER A 129 -4.56 -5.19 6.14
CA SER A 129 -3.46 -5.06 7.08
C SER A 129 -3.64 -3.86 8.01
N ILE A 130 -4.00 -2.69 7.47
CA ILE A 130 -4.18 -1.45 8.21
C ILE A 130 -5.42 -1.53 9.10
N GLU A 131 -6.55 -2.02 8.59
CA GLU A 131 -7.77 -2.21 9.38
C GLU A 131 -7.56 -3.20 10.52
N THR A 132 -6.86 -4.30 10.26
CA THR A 132 -6.46 -5.26 11.30
C THR A 132 -5.58 -4.61 12.36
N ALA A 133 -4.64 -3.75 11.97
CA ALA A 133 -3.80 -3.01 12.90
C ALA A 133 -4.61 -2.06 13.78
N TRP A 134 -5.58 -1.34 13.22
CA TRP A 134 -6.50 -0.49 14.00
C TRP A 134 -7.33 -1.31 14.99
N GLN A 135 -7.88 -2.44 14.57
CA GLN A 135 -8.68 -3.31 15.45
C GLN A 135 -7.85 -3.85 16.61
N LYS A 136 -6.63 -4.31 16.34
CA LYS A 136 -5.71 -4.87 17.35
C LYS A 136 -4.99 -3.80 18.16
N GLY A 137 -5.00 -2.54 17.73
CA GLY A 137 -4.22 -1.46 18.34
C GLY A 137 -2.72 -1.58 18.08
N THR A 138 -2.35 -2.22 16.97
CA THR A 138 -0.96 -2.31 16.52
C THR A 138 -0.48 -0.94 16.05
N ARG A 139 0.61 -0.44 16.62
CA ARG A 139 1.11 0.92 16.34
C ARG A 139 1.92 1.02 15.07
N GLU A 140 2.51 -0.08 14.63
CA GLU A 140 3.41 -0.10 13.49
C GLU A 140 3.28 -1.43 12.75
N ILE A 141 3.20 -1.37 11.43
CA ILE A 141 3.18 -2.51 10.52
C ILE A 141 4.08 -2.25 9.32
N ASN A 142 4.59 -3.34 8.74
CA ASN A 142 5.43 -3.31 7.55
C ASN A 142 4.64 -3.81 6.34
N ALA A 143 4.75 -3.10 5.23
CA ALA A 143 4.07 -3.40 3.97
C ALA A 143 4.62 -4.62 3.23
N GLU A 144 5.65 -5.30 3.72
CA GLU A 144 6.30 -6.41 2.99
C GLU A 144 5.32 -7.49 2.53
N LYS A 145 4.30 -7.78 3.33
CA LYS A 145 3.28 -8.78 3.01
C LYS A 145 2.25 -8.29 1.99
N ASP A 146 2.11 -6.99 1.87
CA ASP A 146 1.12 -6.34 1.02
C ASP A 146 1.72 -5.98 -0.35
N ILE A 147 3.05 -6.07 -0.50
CA ILE A 147 3.77 -5.76 -1.73
C ILE A 147 3.82 -6.99 -2.63
N TYR A 148 3.59 -6.79 -3.91
CA TYR A 148 3.79 -7.79 -4.94
C TYR A 148 4.53 -7.22 -6.15
N GLY A 149 5.04 -8.10 -7.02
CA GLY A 149 5.68 -7.70 -8.25
C GLY A 149 5.79 -8.85 -9.24
N LYS A 150 5.83 -8.51 -10.53
CA LYS A 150 5.97 -9.48 -11.60
C LYS A 150 7.42 -9.61 -12.07
N GLY A 151 7.80 -10.82 -12.41
CA GLY A 151 9.11 -11.14 -12.97
C GLY A 151 10.23 -11.12 -11.94
N TYR A 152 9.93 -10.91 -10.68
CA TYR A 152 10.94 -10.73 -9.65
C TYR A 152 10.91 -11.82 -8.58
N TYR A 153 9.85 -11.93 -7.81
CA TYR A 153 9.77 -12.91 -6.72
C TYR A 153 8.33 -13.28 -6.38
N THR A 154 8.24 -14.20 -5.45
CA THR A 154 7.00 -14.54 -4.78
C THR A 154 6.43 -13.32 -4.07
N TYR A 155 5.14 -13.23 -4.04
CA TYR A 155 4.36 -12.27 -3.29
C TYR A 155 4.93 -12.01 -1.89
N GLY A 156 5.08 -10.76 -1.51
CA GLY A 156 5.55 -10.38 -0.19
C GLY A 156 7.06 -10.44 0.03
N THR A 157 7.86 -10.74 -1.00
CA THR A 157 9.31 -10.84 -0.82
C THR A 157 10.09 -9.84 -1.63
N GLY A 158 10.88 -9.03 -0.95
CA GLY A 158 12.18 -8.67 -1.47
C GLY A 158 12.30 -7.48 -2.40
N TYR A 159 11.46 -6.47 -2.30
CA TYR A 159 11.71 -5.20 -2.98
C TYR A 159 12.38 -4.16 -2.09
N ALA A 160 13.24 -4.60 -1.21
CA ALA A 160 13.91 -3.73 -0.25
C ALA A 160 15.01 -2.84 -0.85
N THR A 161 15.17 -2.81 -2.18
CA THR A 161 16.26 -2.03 -2.78
C THR A 161 15.73 -0.93 -3.70
N THR A 162 16.29 0.27 -3.54
CA THR A 162 16.18 1.37 -4.50
C THR A 162 17.41 1.45 -5.42
N GLN A 163 18.39 0.58 -5.20
CA GLN A 163 19.64 0.54 -5.96
C GLN A 163 19.34 0.30 -7.44
N ASN A 164 19.98 1.09 -8.29
CA ASN A 164 19.89 0.98 -9.75
C ASN A 164 18.43 0.94 -10.26
N GLY A 165 17.58 1.86 -9.77
CA GLY A 165 16.19 1.96 -10.16
C GLY A 165 15.29 0.82 -9.65
N GLY A 166 15.74 0.06 -8.64
CA GLY A 166 15.03 -1.10 -8.12
C GLY A 166 15.51 -2.45 -8.70
N ILE A 167 16.41 -2.44 -9.68
CA ILE A 167 17.00 -3.65 -10.26
C ILE A 167 17.93 -4.35 -9.26
N GLY A 168 18.51 -3.58 -8.34
CA GLY A 168 19.46 -4.10 -7.36
C GLY A 168 20.86 -4.25 -7.92
N GLY A 169 21.68 -5.02 -7.20
CA GLY A 169 23.09 -5.22 -7.54
C GLY A 169 23.39 -6.55 -8.26
N THR A 170 22.37 -7.39 -8.52
CA THR A 170 22.57 -8.68 -9.20
C THR A 170 21.75 -8.71 -10.48
N TYR A 171 22.43 -8.58 -11.61
CA TYR A 171 21.78 -8.48 -12.92
C TYR A 171 22.75 -8.86 -14.05
N ALA A 172 22.20 -9.04 -15.23
CA ALA A 172 22.94 -9.11 -16.48
C ALA A 172 22.68 -7.86 -17.32
N GLU A 173 23.74 -7.26 -17.86
CA GLU A 173 23.66 -6.17 -18.80
C GLU A 173 24.18 -6.64 -20.17
N VAL A 174 23.47 -6.30 -21.24
CA VAL A 174 23.86 -6.58 -22.61
C VAL A 174 23.85 -5.28 -23.40
N SER A 175 25.01 -4.90 -23.94
CA SER A 175 25.11 -3.79 -24.88
C SER A 175 25.07 -4.31 -26.31
N ILE A 176 24.00 -3.94 -27.02
CA ILE A 176 23.83 -4.31 -28.44
C ILE A 176 24.86 -3.56 -29.31
N SER A 177 25.16 -2.31 -28.99
CA SER A 177 26.10 -1.49 -29.75
C SER A 177 27.56 -1.92 -29.56
N GLU A 178 27.89 -2.37 -28.36
CA GLU A 178 29.25 -2.83 -28.04
C GLU A 178 29.44 -4.34 -28.26
N GLN A 179 28.35 -5.07 -28.53
CA GLN A 179 28.33 -6.52 -28.64
C GLN A 179 28.97 -7.20 -27.43
N LYS A 180 28.54 -6.78 -26.23
CA LYS A 180 29.15 -7.21 -24.98
C LYS A 180 28.12 -7.52 -23.91
N VAL A 181 28.43 -8.49 -23.05
CA VAL A 181 27.66 -8.86 -21.87
C VAL A 181 28.49 -8.69 -20.62
N TRP A 182 27.84 -8.20 -19.56
CA TRP A 182 28.37 -8.15 -18.20
C TRP A 182 27.42 -8.81 -17.22
N LEU A 183 27.98 -9.52 -16.25
CA LEU A 183 27.21 -10.08 -15.14
C LEU A 183 27.67 -9.41 -13.84
N TYR A 184 26.69 -8.99 -13.07
CA TYR A 184 26.91 -8.38 -11.76
C TYR A 184 26.32 -9.25 -10.66
N ARG A 185 27.00 -9.33 -9.52
CA ARG A 185 26.52 -9.93 -8.28
C ARG A 185 26.85 -8.99 -7.13
N ASN A 186 25.80 -8.60 -6.37
CA ASN A 186 25.94 -7.69 -5.23
C ASN A 186 26.67 -6.38 -5.58
N GLY A 187 26.42 -5.83 -6.76
CA GLY A 187 27.04 -4.60 -7.26
C GLY A 187 28.45 -4.74 -7.81
N GLN A 188 29.03 -5.96 -7.80
CA GLN A 188 30.34 -6.23 -8.35
C GLN A 188 30.22 -6.96 -9.69
N GLN A 189 31.01 -6.52 -10.69
CA GLN A 189 31.14 -7.24 -11.95
C GLN A 189 31.87 -8.56 -11.71
N VAL A 190 31.23 -9.68 -12.01
CA VAL A 190 31.78 -11.02 -11.83
C VAL A 190 32.16 -11.68 -13.15
N TYR A 191 31.67 -11.16 -14.26
CA TYR A 191 31.97 -11.69 -15.60
C TYR A 191 31.75 -10.63 -16.67
N SER A 192 32.53 -10.70 -17.76
CA SER A 192 32.23 -10.01 -19.01
C SER A 192 32.76 -10.83 -20.20
N ALA A 193 32.03 -10.75 -21.31
CA ALA A 193 32.46 -11.38 -22.56
C ALA A 193 31.90 -10.60 -23.76
N ASP A 194 32.55 -10.75 -24.89
CA ASP A 194 31.98 -10.34 -26.15
C ASP A 194 30.84 -11.30 -26.52
N CYS A 195 29.80 -10.79 -27.14
CA CYS A 195 28.66 -11.56 -27.57
C CYS A 195 28.15 -11.06 -28.92
N VAL A 196 27.46 -11.89 -29.64
CA VAL A 196 26.78 -11.50 -30.88
C VAL A 196 25.29 -11.33 -30.55
N THR A 197 24.77 -10.15 -30.72
CA THR A 197 23.36 -9.85 -30.55
C THR A 197 22.78 -9.56 -31.93
N GLY A 198 21.65 -10.17 -32.23
CA GLY A 198 20.94 -9.96 -33.47
C GLY A 198 19.87 -11.00 -33.69
N LYS A 199 18.91 -10.68 -34.55
CA LYS A 199 17.90 -11.63 -35.02
C LYS A 199 18.48 -12.39 -36.21
N GLN A 200 18.49 -13.72 -36.19
CA GLN A 200 18.66 -14.47 -37.41
C GLN A 200 17.48 -14.12 -38.35
N SER A 201 17.80 -13.64 -39.53
CA SER A 201 16.83 -13.36 -40.59
C SER A 201 16.27 -14.67 -41.17
#